data_d5f120bf9907a56b3edaa3ab10f5cf23
#
_entry.id   d5f120bf9907a56b3edaa3ab10f5cf23
#
_cell.length_a   1.000
_cell.length_b   1.000
_cell.length_c   1.000
_cell.angle_alpha   90.00
_cell.angle_beta   90.00
_cell.angle_gamma   90.00
#
_symmetry.space_group_name_H-M   'P 1'
#
loop_
_entity.id
_entity.type
_entity.pdbx_description
1 polymer ?
#
loop_
_entity_poly.entity_id
_entity_poly.type
_entity_poly.pdbx_seq_one_letter_code
_entity_poly.pdbx_strand_id
1 'polypeptide(L)'
;VCLMGAMVALTFTDVIGRRIFGHPIFGAHDLTEHLMALLVFTGLPLLTLAAMHLKVDLFDKFLLQPRFAWWLKATTLLTALVFAVMAWTLLGKAIDAATYTEVSQGLNIPRAPLYGWMAFCAALSALAALYTAFADPISVAHDQEELL
;
A
#
# COMPACT_ATOMS: atom_id res chain seq x y z
N VAL A 1 11.21 6.77 2.60
CA VAL A 1 12.17 7.32 3.60
C VAL A 1 11.63 8.61 4.21
N CYS A 2 11.23 9.63 3.41
CA CYS A 2 10.74 10.91 3.94
C CYS A 2 9.54 10.77 4.87
N LEU A 3 8.52 9.97 4.50
CA LEU A 3 7.32 9.75 5.33
C LEU A 3 7.67 9.06 6.66
N MET A 4 8.57 8.08 6.63
CA MET A 4 9.05 7.43 7.87
C MET A 4 9.80 8.43 8.76
N GLY A 5 10.68 9.26 8.17
CA GLY A 5 11.39 10.31 8.90
C GLY A 5 10.45 11.32 9.55
N ALA A 6 9.43 11.77 8.81
CA ALA A 6 8.41 12.68 9.34
C ALA A 6 7.63 12.05 10.51
N MET A 7 7.28 10.76 10.39
CA MET A 7 6.55 10.04 11.42
C MET A 7 7.40 9.88 12.70
N VAL A 8 8.68 9.54 12.57
CA VAL A 8 9.61 9.44 13.70
C VAL A 8 9.80 10.82 14.37
N ALA A 9 10.01 11.88 13.59
CA ALA A 9 10.16 13.23 14.12
C ALA A 9 8.91 13.70 14.87
N LEU A 10 7.72 13.44 14.30
CA LEU A 10 6.45 13.79 14.93
C LEU A 10 6.26 13.06 16.28
N THR A 11 6.49 11.73 16.27
CA THR A 11 6.35 10.91 17.47
C THR A 11 7.35 11.33 18.55
N PHE A 12 8.60 11.60 18.14
CA PHE A 12 9.64 12.07 19.06
C PHE A 12 9.27 13.42 19.68
N THR A 13 8.77 14.36 18.88
CA THR A 13 8.35 15.68 19.36
C THR A 13 7.14 15.60 20.30
N ASP A 14 6.17 14.71 20.00
CA ASP A 14 5.01 14.47 20.88
C ASP A 14 5.43 13.89 22.23
N VAL A 15 6.36 12.90 22.23
CA VAL A 15 6.87 12.30 23.46
C VAL A 15 7.62 13.33 24.31
N ILE A 16 8.45 14.16 23.71
CA ILE A 16 9.16 15.25 24.41
C ILE A 16 8.16 16.27 24.97
N GLY A 17 7.20 16.70 24.17
CA GLY A 17 6.14 17.63 24.59
C GLY A 17 5.38 17.11 25.81
N ARG A 18 5.01 15.86 25.78
CA ARG A 18 4.31 15.17 26.88
C ARG A 18 5.19 15.02 28.13
N ARG A 19 6.49 14.73 27.94
CA ARG A 19 7.40 14.46 29.06
C ARG A 19 7.92 15.74 29.73
N ILE A 20 8.20 16.79 28.94
CA ILE A 20 8.80 18.04 29.44
C ILE A 20 7.74 19.07 29.77
N PHE A 21 6.74 19.24 28.94
CA PHE A 21 5.72 20.27 29.10
C PHE A 21 4.42 19.76 29.74
N GLY A 22 4.29 18.45 29.99
CA GLY A 22 3.11 17.84 30.60
C GLY A 22 1.87 17.84 29.69
N HIS A 23 1.96 18.36 28.49
CA HIS A 23 0.85 18.44 27.54
C HIS A 23 1.22 17.71 26.24
N PRO A 24 0.36 16.78 25.75
CA PRO A 24 0.51 16.18 24.42
C PRO A 24 0.29 17.27 23.36
N ILE A 25 0.96 17.12 22.22
CA ILE A 25 0.71 17.98 21.06
C ILE A 25 -0.70 17.71 20.57
N PHE A 26 -1.53 18.75 20.54
CA PHE A 26 -2.90 18.65 20.07
C PHE A 26 -2.92 18.18 18.61
N GLY A 27 -3.61 17.06 18.33
CA GLY A 27 -3.72 16.50 16.99
C GLY A 27 -2.53 15.66 16.51
N ALA A 28 -1.49 15.43 17.33
CA ALA A 28 -0.37 14.55 16.96
C ALA A 28 -0.84 13.13 16.62
N HIS A 29 -1.85 12.64 17.32
CA HIS A 29 -2.45 11.32 17.05
C HIS A 29 -3.09 11.26 15.67
N ASP A 30 -3.90 12.26 15.31
CA ASP A 30 -4.56 12.34 14.01
C ASP A 30 -3.56 12.44 12.85
N LEU A 31 -2.49 13.23 13.05
CA LEU A 31 -1.45 13.39 12.05
C LEU A 31 -0.66 12.10 11.86
N THR A 32 -0.39 11.36 12.95
CA THR A 32 0.27 10.06 12.90
C THR A 32 -0.60 9.03 12.16
N GLU A 33 -1.91 9.01 12.41
CA GLU A 33 -2.86 8.16 11.70
C GLU A 33 -2.83 8.42 10.20
N HIS A 34 -2.86 9.68 9.77
CA HIS A 34 -2.80 10.07 8.38
C HIS A 34 -1.47 9.70 7.71
N LEU A 35 -0.34 9.97 8.38
CA LEU A 35 0.97 9.62 7.87
C LEU A 35 1.17 8.11 7.73
N MET A 36 0.68 7.34 8.71
CA MET A 36 0.74 5.88 8.67
C MET A 36 -0.09 5.32 7.50
N ALA A 37 -1.31 5.82 7.32
CA ALA A 37 -2.15 5.42 6.19
C ALA A 37 -1.49 5.75 4.84
N LEU A 38 -0.97 6.96 4.68
CA LEU A 38 -0.24 7.37 3.47
C LEU A 38 0.98 6.49 3.22
N LEU A 39 1.77 6.20 4.25
CA LEU A 39 2.98 5.37 4.14
C LEU A 39 2.66 3.95 3.69
N VAL A 40 1.69 3.31 4.35
CA VAL A 40 1.30 1.93 4.05
C VAL A 40 0.73 1.83 2.64
N PHE A 41 -0.24 2.68 2.30
CA PHE A 41 -0.92 2.58 0.99
C PHE A 41 -0.03 3.01 -0.17
N THR A 42 0.86 3.99 0.00
CA THR A 42 1.84 4.35 -1.04
C THR A 42 2.88 3.23 -1.25
N GLY A 43 3.18 2.47 -0.20
CA GLY A 43 4.06 1.30 -0.29
C GLY A 43 3.47 0.10 -1.02
N LEU A 44 2.13 -0.06 -1.02
CA LEU A 44 1.46 -1.23 -1.61
C LEU A 44 1.80 -1.45 -3.09
N PRO A 45 1.70 -0.47 -4.00
CA PRO A 45 2.02 -0.70 -5.41
C PRO A 45 3.49 -1.05 -5.61
N LEU A 46 4.40 -0.42 -4.86
CA LEU A 46 5.83 -0.75 -4.92
C LEU A 46 6.10 -2.17 -4.43
N LEU A 47 5.49 -2.56 -3.31
CA LEU A 47 5.62 -3.91 -2.76
C LEU A 47 5.02 -4.96 -3.70
N THR A 48 3.91 -4.66 -4.35
CA THR A 48 3.28 -5.57 -5.32
C THR A 48 4.21 -5.81 -6.50
N LEU A 49 4.84 -4.78 -7.03
CA LEU A 49 5.83 -4.90 -8.10
C LEU A 49 7.10 -5.62 -7.62
N ALA A 50 7.63 -5.28 -6.44
CA ALA A 50 8.83 -5.91 -5.89
C ALA A 50 8.62 -7.38 -5.50
N ALA A 51 7.46 -7.72 -4.93
CA ALA A 51 7.13 -9.11 -4.56
C ALA A 51 7.04 -10.04 -5.76
N MET A 52 6.86 -9.50 -6.97
CA MET A 52 6.87 -10.27 -8.20
C MET A 52 8.27 -10.75 -8.56
N HIS A 53 9.27 -9.90 -8.42
CA HIS A 53 10.65 -10.29 -8.66
C HIS A 53 11.11 -11.37 -7.66
N LEU A 54 10.67 -11.27 -6.40
CA LEU A 54 11.02 -12.27 -5.38
C LEU A 54 10.32 -13.62 -5.54
N LYS A 55 9.10 -13.62 -6.07
CA LYS A 55 8.36 -14.89 -6.26
C LYS A 55 8.96 -15.77 -7.33
N VAL A 56 9.55 -15.18 -8.35
CA VAL A 56 10.19 -15.91 -9.44
C VAL A 56 11.45 -16.65 -8.92
N ASP A 57 12.29 -16.00 -8.13
CA ASP A 57 13.57 -16.56 -7.69
C ASP A 57 13.45 -17.68 -6.63
N LEU A 58 12.53 -17.56 -5.68
CA LEU A 58 12.47 -18.49 -4.54
C LEU A 58 11.78 -19.82 -4.87
N PHE A 59 10.87 -19.82 -5.85
CA PHE A 59 10.04 -20.97 -6.18
C PHE A 59 10.35 -21.61 -7.54
N ASP A 60 11.24 -21.01 -8.33
CA ASP A 60 11.56 -21.50 -9.69
C ASP A 60 12.02 -22.96 -9.70
N LYS A 61 12.78 -23.37 -8.68
CA LYS A 61 13.31 -24.72 -8.58
C LYS A 61 12.25 -25.80 -8.33
N PHE A 62 11.06 -25.41 -7.85
CA PHE A 62 9.97 -26.34 -7.52
C PHE A 62 8.75 -26.17 -8.46
N LEU A 63 8.60 -25.01 -9.13
CA LEU A 63 7.44 -24.64 -9.94
C LEU A 63 7.63 -24.79 -11.45
N LEU A 64 8.80 -25.21 -11.92
CA LEU A 64 9.05 -25.53 -13.35
C LEU A 64 8.27 -26.76 -13.84
N GLN A 65 7.44 -27.38 -13.01
CA GLN A 65 6.48 -28.37 -13.48
C GLN A 65 5.24 -27.66 -14.07
N PRO A 66 4.85 -27.93 -15.32
CA PRO A 66 3.72 -27.29 -16.01
C PRO A 66 2.38 -27.46 -15.27
N ARG A 67 2.32 -28.36 -14.31
CA ARG A 67 1.17 -28.62 -13.45
C ARG A 67 0.94 -27.54 -12.37
N PHE A 68 1.97 -26.75 -12.03
CA PHE A 68 1.92 -25.74 -10.97
C PHE A 68 1.72 -24.32 -11.49
N ALA A 69 1.93 -24.06 -12.79
CA ALA A 69 1.75 -22.75 -13.41
C ALA A 69 0.31 -22.20 -13.24
N TRP A 70 -0.68 -23.09 -13.19
CA TRP A 70 -2.08 -22.70 -12.94
C TRP A 70 -2.29 -22.17 -11.52
N TRP A 71 -1.64 -22.77 -10.54
CA TRP A 71 -1.72 -22.33 -9.13
C TRP A 71 -1.12 -20.94 -8.93
N LEU A 72 -0.01 -20.65 -9.60
CA LEU A 72 0.62 -19.34 -9.55
C LEU A 72 -0.28 -18.25 -10.15
N LYS A 73 -0.90 -18.51 -11.29
CA LYS A 73 -1.88 -17.61 -11.90
C LYS A 73 -3.11 -17.40 -11.01
N ALA A 74 -3.59 -18.47 -10.36
CA ALA A 74 -4.73 -18.37 -9.44
C ALA A 74 -4.42 -17.50 -8.21
N THR A 75 -3.24 -17.62 -7.61
CA THR A 75 -2.84 -16.80 -6.46
C THR A 75 -2.66 -15.34 -6.85
N THR A 76 -2.08 -15.03 -8.00
CA THR A 76 -1.92 -13.66 -8.49
C THR A 76 -3.28 -13.03 -8.81
N LEU A 77 -4.18 -13.78 -9.42
CA LEU A 77 -5.54 -13.33 -9.70
C LEU A 77 -6.33 -13.07 -8.41
N LEU A 78 -6.18 -13.94 -7.41
CA LEU A 78 -6.80 -13.74 -6.09
C LEU A 78 -6.27 -12.48 -5.41
N THR A 79 -4.98 -12.22 -5.49
CA THR A 79 -4.36 -11.00 -4.95
C THR A 79 -4.92 -9.74 -5.65
N ALA A 80 -5.02 -9.77 -6.98
CA ALA A 80 -5.62 -8.69 -7.75
C ALA A 80 -7.08 -8.44 -7.36
N LEU A 81 -7.86 -9.51 -7.15
CA LEU A 81 -9.25 -9.42 -6.71
C LEU A 81 -9.36 -8.76 -5.33
N VAL A 82 -8.53 -9.15 -4.38
CA VAL A 82 -8.51 -8.57 -3.03
C VAL A 82 -8.21 -7.07 -3.09
N PHE A 83 -7.21 -6.65 -3.86
CA PHE A 83 -6.90 -5.24 -4.04
C PHE A 83 -8.03 -4.47 -4.76
N ALA A 84 -8.69 -5.08 -5.73
CA ALA A 84 -9.83 -4.47 -6.41
C ALA A 84 -11.02 -4.25 -5.46
N VAL A 85 -11.36 -5.24 -4.65
CA VAL A 85 -12.42 -5.12 -3.62
C VAL A 85 -12.04 -4.04 -2.60
N MET A 86 -10.78 -4.00 -2.18
CA MET A 86 -10.28 -2.99 -1.24
C MET A 86 -10.36 -1.58 -1.84
N ALA A 87 -9.97 -1.40 -3.09
CA ALA A 87 -10.09 -0.13 -3.80
C ALA A 87 -11.55 0.32 -3.92
N TRP A 88 -12.46 -0.60 -4.23
CA TRP A 88 -13.89 -0.32 -4.32
C TRP A 88 -14.48 0.14 -2.99
N THR A 89 -14.18 -0.58 -1.91
CA THR A 89 -14.67 -0.21 -0.57
C THR A 89 -14.10 1.11 -0.07
N LEU A 90 -12.82 1.40 -0.35
CA LEU A 90 -12.20 2.67 0.01
C LEU A 90 -12.76 3.84 -0.80
N LEU A 91 -13.09 3.62 -2.08
CA LEU A 91 -13.73 4.63 -2.91
C LEU A 91 -15.14 4.97 -2.38
N GLY A 92 -15.92 3.95 -1.99
CA GLY A 92 -17.20 4.15 -1.33
C GLY A 92 -17.07 5.00 -0.06
N LYS A 93 -16.10 4.65 0.81
CA LYS A 93 -15.81 5.44 2.01
C LYS A 93 -15.35 6.87 1.72
N ALA A 94 -14.59 7.09 0.64
CA ALA A 94 -14.19 8.43 0.24
C ALA A 94 -15.39 9.29 -0.17
N ILE A 95 -16.35 8.70 -0.88
CA ILE A 95 -17.59 9.38 -1.29
C ILE A 95 -18.46 9.68 -0.06
N ASP A 96 -18.62 8.72 0.84
CA ASP A 96 -19.38 8.88 2.08
C ASP A 96 -18.76 9.98 2.96
N ALA A 97 -17.44 9.94 3.16
CA ALA A 97 -16.72 10.95 3.93
C ALA A 97 -16.82 12.36 3.32
N ALA A 98 -16.89 12.46 1.99
CA ALA A 98 -17.12 13.73 1.30
C ALA A 98 -18.56 14.23 1.50
N THR A 99 -19.53 13.32 1.50
CA THR A 99 -20.97 13.66 1.63
C THR A 99 -21.34 14.04 3.06
N TYR A 100 -20.80 13.31 4.05
CA TYR A 100 -21.10 13.54 5.48
C TYR A 100 -20.10 14.47 6.16
N THR A 101 -19.14 15.05 5.42
CA THR A 101 -18.10 15.94 5.97
C THR A 101 -17.40 15.31 7.18
N GLU A 102 -17.03 14.04 7.07
CA GLU A 102 -16.29 13.38 8.15
C GLU A 102 -14.93 14.03 8.36
N VAL A 103 -14.73 14.53 9.58
CA VAL A 103 -13.50 15.17 9.99
C VAL A 103 -12.81 14.37 11.10
N SER A 104 -11.50 14.55 11.22
CA SER A 104 -10.71 13.99 12.31
C SER A 104 -11.11 14.60 13.65
N GLN A 105 -11.07 13.79 14.71
CA GLN A 105 -11.58 14.20 16.04
C GLN A 105 -10.76 15.31 16.72
N GLY A 106 -9.46 15.43 16.39
CA GLY A 106 -8.58 16.43 16.99
C GLY A 106 -8.40 17.67 16.12
N LEU A 107 -8.01 17.48 14.85
CA LEU A 107 -7.63 18.58 13.96
C LEU A 107 -8.72 19.01 12.98
N ASN A 108 -9.91 18.39 12.99
CA ASN A 108 -10.98 18.64 12.01
C ASN A 108 -10.52 18.52 10.54
N ILE A 109 -9.51 17.67 10.27
CA ILE A 109 -9.01 17.44 8.92
C ILE A 109 -10.03 16.58 8.17
N PRO A 110 -10.47 16.96 6.96
CA PRO A 110 -11.39 16.14 6.17
C PRO A 110 -10.73 14.80 5.81
N ARG A 111 -11.40 13.69 6.09
CA ARG A 111 -10.90 12.33 5.82
C ARG A 111 -11.09 11.90 4.36
N ALA A 112 -11.96 12.58 3.62
CA ALA A 112 -12.27 12.26 2.23
C ALA A 112 -11.01 12.18 1.32
N PRO A 113 -10.08 13.17 1.30
CA PRO A 113 -8.90 13.09 0.44
C PRO A 113 -7.95 11.95 0.84
N LEU A 114 -7.90 11.58 2.12
CA LEU A 114 -7.11 10.44 2.59
C LEU A 114 -7.65 9.12 2.02
N TYR A 115 -8.94 8.87 2.17
CA TYR A 115 -9.59 7.68 1.61
C TYR A 115 -9.48 7.63 0.08
N GLY A 116 -9.58 8.79 -0.60
CA GLY A 116 -9.39 8.89 -2.04
C GLY A 116 -7.97 8.47 -2.47
N TRP A 117 -6.95 8.94 -1.76
CA TRP A 117 -5.56 8.54 -2.00
C TRP A 117 -5.32 7.04 -1.76
N MET A 118 -5.86 6.52 -0.66
CA MET A 118 -5.77 5.09 -0.34
C MET A 118 -6.44 4.22 -1.42
N ALA A 119 -7.63 4.63 -1.89
CA ALA A 119 -8.34 3.95 -2.98
C ALA A 119 -7.54 3.96 -4.29
N PHE A 120 -6.91 5.10 -4.62
CA PHE A 120 -6.07 5.24 -5.79
C PHE A 120 -4.85 4.30 -5.73
N CYS A 121 -4.13 4.26 -4.62
CA CYS A 121 -2.99 3.37 -4.43
C CYS A 121 -3.40 1.89 -4.47
N ALA A 122 -4.54 1.53 -3.88
CA ALA A 122 -5.08 0.18 -3.94
C ALA A 122 -5.47 -0.23 -5.37
N ALA A 123 -6.05 0.68 -6.16
CA ALA A 123 -6.36 0.45 -7.56
C ALA A 123 -5.10 0.25 -8.40
N LEU A 124 -4.05 1.05 -8.18
CA LEU A 124 -2.76 0.86 -8.83
C LEU A 124 -2.15 -0.52 -8.49
N SER A 125 -2.26 -0.95 -7.24
CA SER A 125 -1.78 -2.28 -6.81
C SER A 125 -2.57 -3.40 -7.47
N ALA A 126 -3.88 -3.24 -7.63
CA ALA A 126 -4.72 -4.19 -8.35
C ALA A 126 -4.32 -4.29 -9.83
N LEU A 127 -4.09 -3.15 -10.49
CA LEU A 127 -3.64 -3.11 -11.88
C LEU A 127 -2.25 -3.74 -12.05
N ALA A 128 -1.32 -3.44 -11.14
CA ALA A 128 -0.01 -4.06 -11.13
C ALA A 128 -0.10 -5.58 -10.99
N ALA A 129 -0.91 -6.09 -10.06
CA ALA A 129 -1.14 -7.51 -9.88
C ALA A 129 -1.80 -8.17 -11.10
N LEU A 130 -2.72 -7.46 -11.76
CA LEU A 130 -3.35 -7.95 -12.99
C LEU A 130 -2.35 -8.02 -14.15
N TYR A 131 -1.57 -6.94 -14.34
CA TYR A 131 -0.53 -6.90 -15.38
C TYR A 131 0.38 -8.12 -15.30
N THR A 132 0.73 -8.52 -14.09
CA THR A 132 1.62 -9.64 -13.85
C THR A 132 0.98 -11.01 -13.98
N ALA A 133 -0.33 -11.08 -13.76
CA ALA A 133 -1.07 -12.30 -14.05
C ALA A 133 -1.09 -12.62 -15.57
N PHE A 134 -1.02 -11.57 -16.41
CA PHE A 134 -1.07 -11.67 -17.87
C PHE A 134 0.30 -11.58 -18.56
N ALA A 135 1.30 -10.94 -17.93
CA ALA A 135 2.66 -10.93 -18.44
C ALA A 135 3.27 -12.34 -18.27
N ASP A 136 3.68 -12.94 -19.38
CA ASP A 136 4.34 -14.25 -19.35
C ASP A 136 5.62 -14.18 -18.53
N PRO A 137 5.85 -15.11 -17.61
CA PRO A 137 7.02 -15.11 -16.71
C PRO A 137 8.36 -15.26 -17.44
N ILE A 138 8.36 -15.56 -18.72
CA ILE A 138 9.58 -15.87 -19.50
C ILE A 138 10.27 -14.62 -20.04
N SER A 139 9.57 -13.50 -20.24
CA SER A 139 10.18 -12.31 -20.85
C SER A 139 11.01 -11.46 -19.87
N VAL A 140 10.74 -11.55 -18.57
CA VAL A 140 11.40 -10.72 -17.56
C VAL A 140 12.77 -11.28 -17.13
N ALA A 141 12.98 -12.60 -17.28
CA ALA A 141 14.25 -13.24 -16.95
C ALA A 141 15.36 -12.94 -17.98
N HIS A 142 15.00 -12.65 -19.24
CA HIS A 142 15.98 -12.42 -20.31
C HIS A 142 16.61 -11.01 -20.26
N ASP A 143 15.85 -10.01 -19.78
CA ASP A 143 16.35 -8.64 -19.67
C ASP A 143 17.35 -8.43 -18.51
N GLN A 144 17.41 -9.34 -17.56
CA GLN A 144 18.35 -9.25 -16.45
C GLN A 144 19.71 -9.92 -16.72
N GLU A 145 19.78 -10.90 -17.60
CA GLU A 145 21.06 -11.48 -18.02
C GLU A 145 21.89 -10.56 -18.93
N GLU A 146 21.25 -9.62 -19.61
CA GLU A 146 21.99 -8.61 -20.44
C GLU A 146 22.57 -7.45 -19.64
N LEU A 147 22.23 -7.28 -18.37
CA LEU A 147 22.67 -6.17 -17.51
C LEU A 147 23.79 -6.56 -16.50
N LEU A 148 24.25 -7.81 -16.51
CA LEU A 148 25.35 -8.31 -15.66
C LEU A 148 26.57 -8.66 -16.48
#